data_810c548d978290f8de9181530ec9f46c
#
_entry.id   810c548d978290f8de9181530ec9f46c
#
_cell.length_a   1.000
_cell.length_b   1.000
_cell.length_c   1.000
_cell.angle_alpha   90.00
_cell.angle_beta   90.00
_cell.angle_gamma   90.00
#
_symmetry.space_group_name_H-M   'P 1'
#
loop_
_entity.id
_entity.type
_entity.pdbx_description
1 polymer ?
#
loop_
_entity_poly.entity_id
_entity_poly.type
_entity_poly.pdbx_seq_one_letter_code
_entity_poly.pdbx_strand_id
1 'polypeptide(L)'
;MSGSFALDTNIVIAFFREDAAVLAHVKAADALFVPAVVLGELRYGARKSGQIQANLDRVQAFEAVVSVLPVNAGTAEHYGIIKDVLRAKGRPLPENDIWIAAVAATLVQARRQA
;
A
#
# COMPACT_ATOMS: atom_id res chain seq x y z
N MET A 1 -16.50 -9.76 9.55
CA MET A 1 -15.91 -8.92 10.60
C MET A 1 -15.23 -7.72 9.96
N SER A 2 -15.60 -6.54 10.38
CA SER A 2 -14.94 -5.35 9.92
C SER A 2 -13.62 -5.14 10.66
N GLY A 3 -12.73 -4.35 10.09
CA GLY A 3 -11.43 -4.07 10.66
C GLY A 3 -10.63 -3.15 9.76
N SER A 4 -9.40 -2.90 10.13
CA SER A 4 -8.49 -2.10 9.32
C SER A 4 -7.93 -2.94 8.18
N PHE A 5 -7.70 -2.31 7.05
CA PHE A 5 -7.26 -2.99 5.84
C PHE A 5 -6.14 -2.17 5.19
N ALA A 6 -4.94 -2.76 5.12
CA ALA A 6 -3.80 -2.15 4.45
C ALA A 6 -3.76 -2.64 3.00
N LEU A 7 -3.74 -1.71 2.06
CA LEU A 7 -3.83 -2.00 0.64
C LEU A 7 -2.46 -1.92 -0.01
N ASP A 8 -2.13 -2.93 -0.83
CA ASP A 8 -0.98 -2.86 -1.72
C ASP A 8 -1.43 -2.43 -3.12
N THR A 9 -0.47 -2.22 -4.01
CA THR A 9 -0.75 -1.74 -5.36
C THR A 9 -1.69 -2.66 -6.13
N ASN A 10 -1.47 -3.98 -6.03
CA ASN A 10 -2.29 -4.94 -6.78
C ASN A 10 -3.74 -4.95 -6.32
N ILE A 11 -3.97 -4.83 -5.00
CA ILE A 11 -5.32 -4.77 -4.45
C ILE A 11 -6.01 -3.48 -4.89
N VAL A 12 -5.31 -2.34 -4.89
CA VAL A 12 -5.89 -1.08 -5.34
C VAL A 12 -6.23 -1.12 -6.82
N ILE A 13 -5.38 -1.72 -7.65
CA ILE A 13 -5.67 -1.90 -9.07
C ILE A 13 -6.92 -2.76 -9.25
N ALA A 14 -7.04 -3.86 -8.50
CA ALA A 14 -8.23 -4.72 -8.55
C ALA A 14 -9.48 -3.96 -8.10
N PHE A 15 -9.37 -3.12 -7.08
CA PHE A 15 -10.47 -2.26 -6.64
C PHE A 15 -10.91 -1.31 -7.75
N PHE A 16 -9.97 -0.69 -8.46
CA PHE A 16 -10.29 0.19 -9.59
C PHE A 16 -10.96 -0.56 -10.74
N ARG A 17 -10.70 -1.87 -10.88
CA ARG A 17 -11.34 -2.73 -11.89
C ARG A 17 -12.66 -3.31 -11.40
N GLU A 18 -13.11 -2.92 -10.23
CA GLU A 18 -14.36 -3.38 -9.63
C GLU A 18 -14.42 -4.89 -9.41
N ASP A 19 -13.29 -5.49 -9.00
CA ASP A 19 -13.23 -6.90 -8.62
C ASP A 19 -14.17 -7.15 -7.44
N ALA A 20 -15.12 -8.07 -7.59
CA ALA A 20 -16.19 -8.28 -6.60
C ALA A 20 -15.65 -8.70 -5.23
N ALA A 21 -14.62 -9.57 -5.20
CA ALA A 21 -14.05 -10.02 -3.93
C ALA A 21 -13.36 -8.87 -3.20
N VAL A 22 -12.59 -8.05 -3.93
CA VAL A 22 -11.91 -6.89 -3.35
C VAL A 22 -12.92 -5.86 -2.87
N LEU A 23 -13.96 -5.57 -3.66
CA LEU A 23 -15.01 -4.63 -3.25
C LEU A 23 -15.68 -5.07 -1.95
N ALA A 24 -15.96 -6.35 -1.79
CA ALA A 24 -16.57 -6.87 -0.57
C ALA A 24 -15.68 -6.65 0.64
N HIS A 25 -14.37 -6.92 0.52
CA HIS A 25 -13.42 -6.70 1.61
C HIS A 25 -13.28 -5.22 1.96
N VAL A 26 -13.19 -4.36 0.96
CA VAL A 26 -13.07 -2.92 1.16
C VAL A 26 -14.29 -2.36 1.87
N LYS A 27 -15.49 -2.75 1.45
CA LYS A 27 -16.73 -2.29 2.07
C LYS A 27 -16.88 -2.76 3.51
N ALA A 28 -16.32 -3.91 3.85
CA ALA A 28 -16.40 -4.47 5.20
C ALA A 28 -15.36 -3.89 6.15
N ALA A 29 -14.35 -3.18 5.67
CA ALA A 29 -13.28 -2.66 6.49
C ALA A 29 -13.68 -1.39 7.22
N ASP A 30 -13.28 -1.26 8.49
CA ASP A 30 -13.51 -0.05 9.28
C ASP A 30 -12.62 1.10 8.81
N ALA A 31 -11.40 0.78 8.35
CA ALA A 31 -10.45 1.77 7.88
C ALA A 31 -9.56 1.18 6.79
N LEU A 32 -9.24 2.00 5.80
CA LEU A 32 -8.36 1.62 4.70
C LEU A 32 -7.06 2.39 4.84
N PHE A 33 -5.95 1.67 4.86
CA PHE A 33 -4.61 2.24 4.96
C PHE A 33 -3.84 1.96 3.68
N VAL A 34 -3.21 2.98 3.12
CA VAL A 34 -2.45 2.86 1.87
C VAL A 34 -1.06 3.44 2.08
N PRO A 35 -0.01 2.63 1.90
CA PRO A 35 1.35 3.17 1.96
C PRO A 35 1.59 4.24 0.90
N ALA A 36 2.31 5.30 1.25
CA ALA A 36 2.64 6.36 0.30
C ALA A 36 3.35 5.81 -0.94
N VAL A 37 4.16 4.76 -0.78
CA VAL A 37 4.83 4.07 -1.90
C VAL A 37 3.83 3.56 -2.93
N VAL A 38 2.69 3.00 -2.45
CA VAL A 38 1.63 2.51 -3.34
C VAL A 38 1.03 3.65 -4.15
N LEU A 39 0.79 4.80 -3.52
CA LEU A 39 0.28 5.97 -4.25
C LEU A 39 1.28 6.43 -5.30
N GLY A 40 2.57 6.39 -5.00
CA GLY A 40 3.61 6.71 -5.97
C GLY A 40 3.55 5.79 -7.19
N GLU A 41 3.39 4.50 -6.98
CA GLU A 41 3.25 3.54 -8.08
C GLU A 41 2.00 3.79 -8.90
N LEU A 42 0.88 4.10 -8.25
CA LEU A 42 -0.38 4.39 -8.94
C LEU A 42 -0.28 5.67 -9.77
N ARG A 43 0.36 6.71 -9.24
CA ARG A 43 0.53 7.97 -9.98
C ARG A 43 1.46 7.79 -11.17
N TYR A 44 2.51 7.01 -11.02
CA TYR A 44 3.39 6.69 -12.15
C TYR A 44 2.64 5.90 -13.21
N GLY A 45 1.87 4.88 -12.79
CA GLY A 45 1.03 4.12 -13.71
C GLY A 45 0.06 5.00 -14.49
N ALA A 46 -0.55 5.97 -13.82
CA ALA A 46 -1.45 6.94 -14.47
C ALA A 46 -0.72 7.75 -15.55
N ARG A 47 0.50 8.20 -15.26
CA ARG A 47 1.29 9.00 -16.22
C ARG A 47 1.73 8.20 -17.43
N LYS A 48 1.87 6.89 -17.32
CA LYS A 48 2.19 6.00 -18.45
C LYS A 48 0.97 5.57 -19.24
N SER A 49 -0.23 5.88 -18.75
CA SER A 49 -1.46 5.37 -19.35
C SER A 49 -1.89 6.21 -20.57
N GLY A 50 -2.83 5.66 -21.33
CA GLY A 50 -3.43 6.37 -22.45
C GLY A 50 -4.43 7.45 -22.04
N GLN A 51 -4.78 7.53 -20.74
CA GLN A 51 -5.74 8.52 -20.22
C GLN A 51 -5.17 9.11 -18.92
N ILE A 52 -4.13 9.92 -19.09
CA ILE A 52 -3.34 10.42 -17.94
C ILE A 52 -4.20 11.20 -16.96
N GLN A 53 -4.93 12.21 -17.42
CA GLN A 53 -5.68 13.06 -16.51
C GLN A 53 -6.81 12.32 -15.81
N ALA A 54 -7.55 11.48 -16.55
CA ALA A 54 -8.63 10.70 -15.95
C ALA A 54 -8.10 9.75 -14.86
N ASN A 55 -6.95 9.13 -15.10
CA ASN A 55 -6.36 8.20 -14.14
C ASN A 55 -5.74 8.94 -12.94
N LEU A 56 -5.12 10.11 -13.15
CA LEU A 56 -4.64 10.93 -12.04
C LEU A 56 -5.82 11.39 -11.15
N ASP A 57 -6.92 11.80 -11.76
CA ASP A 57 -8.11 12.21 -11.01
C ASP A 57 -8.67 11.06 -10.17
N ARG A 58 -8.64 9.83 -10.72
CA ARG A 58 -9.08 8.63 -10.00
C ARG A 58 -8.19 8.36 -8.79
N VAL A 59 -6.87 8.47 -8.95
CA VAL A 59 -5.93 8.28 -7.84
C VAL A 59 -6.15 9.35 -6.78
N GLN A 60 -6.35 10.59 -7.19
CA GLN A 60 -6.59 11.69 -6.25
C GLN A 60 -7.87 11.48 -5.45
N ALA A 61 -8.94 11.04 -6.09
CA ALA A 61 -10.21 10.76 -5.41
C ALA A 61 -10.05 9.62 -4.41
N PHE A 62 -9.29 8.59 -4.77
CA PHE A 62 -8.98 7.47 -3.89
C PHE A 62 -8.17 7.94 -2.67
N GLU A 63 -7.14 8.76 -2.90
CA GLU A 63 -6.29 9.28 -1.83
C GLU A 63 -7.09 10.07 -0.79
N ALA A 64 -8.16 10.74 -1.21
CA ALA A 64 -8.99 11.56 -0.33
C ALA A 64 -9.81 10.74 0.67
N VAL A 65 -10.04 9.45 0.40
CA VAL A 65 -10.92 8.60 1.23
C VAL A 65 -10.16 7.51 2.00
N VAL A 66 -8.84 7.47 1.89
CA VAL A 66 -8.02 6.47 2.60
C VAL A 66 -7.07 7.18 3.56
N SER A 67 -6.52 6.41 4.51
CA SER A 67 -5.46 6.91 5.37
C SER A 67 -4.12 6.56 4.74
N VAL A 68 -3.35 7.58 4.39
CA VAL A 68 -2.03 7.39 3.78
C VAL A 68 -0.99 7.15 4.86
N LEU A 69 -0.25 6.07 4.73
CA LEU A 69 0.82 5.71 5.66
C LEU A 69 2.15 6.26 5.15
N PRO A 70 2.82 7.12 5.92
CA PRO A 70 4.08 7.70 5.48
C PRO A 70 5.25 6.75 5.63
N VAL A 71 6.35 7.06 4.99
CA VAL A 71 7.65 6.44 5.24
C VAL A 71 8.38 7.34 6.24
N ASN A 72 8.73 6.78 7.40
CA ASN A 72 9.42 7.52 8.45
C ASN A 72 10.61 6.71 8.99
N ALA A 73 11.21 7.15 10.09
CA ALA A 73 12.38 6.48 10.66
C ALA A 73 12.08 5.05 11.10
N GLY A 74 10.90 4.81 11.67
CA GLY A 74 10.48 3.46 12.04
C GLY A 74 10.35 2.56 10.82
N THR A 75 9.81 3.09 9.73
CA THR A 75 9.72 2.36 8.46
C THR A 75 11.11 2.00 7.95
N ALA A 76 12.06 2.93 8.02
CA ALA A 76 13.43 2.70 7.57
C ALA A 76 14.09 1.57 8.37
N GLU A 77 13.84 1.51 9.67
CA GLU A 77 14.35 0.43 10.50
C GLU A 77 13.81 -0.93 10.06
N HIS A 78 12.50 -1.04 9.85
CA HIS A 78 11.89 -2.27 9.36
C HIS A 78 12.38 -2.64 7.96
N TYR A 79 12.56 -1.65 7.08
CA TYR A 79 13.12 -1.90 5.75
C TYR A 79 14.47 -2.57 5.84
N GLY A 80 15.37 -2.06 6.69
CA GLY A 80 16.70 -2.64 6.87
C GLY A 80 16.65 -4.07 7.35
N ILE A 81 15.80 -4.36 8.33
CA ILE A 81 15.64 -5.70 8.88
C ILE A 81 15.09 -6.67 7.82
N ILE A 82 14.03 -6.27 7.15
CA ILE A 82 13.38 -7.13 6.14
C ILE A 82 14.34 -7.43 5.00
N LYS A 83 15.00 -6.40 4.48
CA LYS A 83 15.93 -6.59 3.36
C LYS A 83 17.09 -7.51 3.75
N ASP A 84 17.61 -7.37 4.96
CA ASP A 84 18.69 -8.22 5.46
C ASP A 84 18.23 -9.67 5.57
N VAL A 85 17.06 -9.93 6.12
CA VAL A 85 16.50 -11.29 6.23
C VAL A 85 16.33 -11.91 4.84
N LEU A 86 15.79 -11.15 3.88
CA LEU A 86 15.61 -11.66 2.52
C LEU A 86 16.93 -11.98 1.85
N ARG A 87 17.95 -11.14 2.03
CA ARG A 87 19.28 -11.35 1.51
C ARG A 87 19.88 -12.65 2.08
N ALA A 88 19.77 -12.84 3.39
CA ALA A 88 20.31 -14.02 4.06
C ALA A 88 19.64 -15.30 3.59
N LYS A 89 18.36 -15.24 3.21
CA LYS A 89 17.61 -16.38 2.69
C LYS A 89 17.76 -16.57 1.19
N GLY A 90 18.47 -15.67 0.50
CA GLY A 90 18.59 -15.71 -0.95
C GLY A 90 17.28 -15.48 -1.69
N ARG A 91 16.38 -14.69 -1.10
CA ARG A 91 15.04 -14.40 -1.66
C ARG A 91 14.84 -12.90 -1.86
N PRO A 92 15.48 -12.30 -2.87
CA PRO A 92 15.31 -10.87 -3.11
C PRO A 92 13.88 -10.55 -3.56
N LEU A 93 13.40 -9.37 -3.17
CA LEU A 93 12.13 -8.81 -3.63
C LEU A 93 12.41 -7.45 -4.29
N PRO A 94 11.51 -6.98 -5.18
CA PRO A 94 11.59 -5.62 -5.69
C PRO A 94 11.62 -4.61 -4.56
N GLU A 95 12.37 -3.53 -4.74
CA GLU A 95 12.57 -2.51 -3.70
C GLU A 95 11.24 -1.95 -3.17
N ASN A 96 10.30 -1.63 -4.06
CA ASN A 96 9.02 -1.09 -3.62
C ASN A 96 8.25 -2.07 -2.74
N ASP A 97 8.32 -3.36 -3.04
CA ASP A 97 7.65 -4.39 -2.22
C ASP A 97 8.24 -4.45 -0.82
N ILE A 98 9.56 -4.26 -0.69
CA ILE A 98 10.22 -4.23 0.61
C ILE A 98 9.74 -3.00 1.41
N TRP A 99 9.65 -1.83 0.76
CA TRP A 99 9.14 -0.63 1.41
C TRP A 99 7.68 -0.78 1.85
N ILE A 100 6.84 -1.40 1.01
CA ILE A 100 5.44 -1.66 1.34
C ILE A 100 5.35 -2.57 2.56
N ALA A 101 6.16 -3.64 2.60
CA ALA A 101 6.22 -4.53 3.76
C ALA A 101 6.70 -3.81 5.02
N ALA A 102 7.68 -2.92 4.89
CA ALA A 102 8.20 -2.13 6.00
C ALA A 102 7.13 -1.19 6.58
N VAL A 103 6.34 -0.54 5.72
CA VAL A 103 5.23 0.31 6.16
C VAL A 103 4.19 -0.52 6.91
N ALA A 104 3.84 -1.70 6.40
CA ALA A 104 2.88 -2.59 7.05
C ALA A 104 3.38 -3.06 8.42
N ALA A 105 4.67 -3.41 8.53
CA ALA A 105 5.28 -3.82 9.80
C ALA A 105 5.25 -2.67 10.82
N THR A 106 5.50 -1.46 10.39
CA THR A 106 5.45 -0.27 11.25
C THR A 106 4.05 -0.05 11.80
N LEU A 107 3.03 -0.22 10.97
CA LEU A 107 1.63 -0.10 11.39
C LEU A 107 1.27 -1.16 12.43
N VAL A 108 1.67 -2.42 12.20
CA VAL A 108 1.42 -3.51 13.14
C VAL A 108 2.07 -3.24 14.48
N GLN A 109 3.32 -2.78 14.50
CA GLN A 109 4.03 -2.44 15.72
C GLN A 109 3.33 -1.32 16.49
N ALA A 110 2.90 -0.28 15.81
CA ALA A 110 2.21 0.84 16.44
C ALA A 110 0.90 0.38 17.10
N ARG A 111 0.17 -0.53 16.47
CA ARG A 111 -1.07 -1.08 17.04
C ARG A 111 -0.84 -1.93 18.27
N ARG A 112 0.27 -2.66 18.32
CA ARG A 112 0.61 -3.48 19.49
C ARG A 112 0.98 -2.64 20.71
N GLN A 113 1.47 -1.41 20.48
CA GLN A 113 1.88 -0.51 21.53
C GLN A 113 0.75 0.43 22.00
N ALA A 114 -0.35 0.43 21.28
CA ALA A 114 -1.49 1.29 21.59
C ALA A 114 -2.35 0.74 22.73
#